data_ca61f96c7318b64bb5992ecea8d87121
#
_entry.id   ca61f96c7318b64bb5992ecea8d87121
#
_cell.length_a   1.000
_cell.length_b   1.000
_cell.length_c   1.000
_cell.angle_alpha   90.00
_cell.angle_beta   90.00
_cell.angle_gamma   90.00
#
_symmetry.space_group_name_H-M   'P 1'
#
loop_
_entity.id
_entity.type
_entity.pdbx_description
1 polymer ?
#
loop_
_entity_poly.entity_id
_entity_poly.type
_entity_poly.pdbx_seq_one_letter_code
_entity_poly.pdbx_strand_id
1 'polypeptide(L)'
;MQRLTPLAKSLIGIIGVGALVAAVHTYGPNAVRSEDDELVVEPKLSARTESLTPSSAVGAGPATGAASARAAAQPASGAPSSAAAAGGERAAKAPATPAPYTTLDSRPVRVALSQWPGHLALVVGAGGLTTQPGSIAAKAGLDLEIKFLEDAPTKNKALAAGEVDFVWTTVDEMPINLGTFLEAEVPVRAFLQIDWSRGGDACVASSEVKQVEDVLGRKSATLMFSPDHTVFEFMITNSRLSPAQTAQVRNATQFSLDDFTFARKLFVKGEVDVACLWEPDVTLALSERRGAHRLFSTAEASELVADVLLARKDTLDARPDVARKLADVWFKSVAAAEADRPRAARVITDSCSRFKEELGYEKTLGALSWAKWTTLADNVRFFGLDGSAPAFDRVYNQADSIWINYPQAEIENRFPPATLRDDRTARALWEAAGKPAAAPEDLYNPKVAYRGEALFTKPLSINFAMGSALLGPSAMAMINREIVPQLEIARGMSIRVEGNTDDTGDPAVNQVLSQRRAQAIVDYLVQRGVPKNRLVARGNGSAKPVAPNDTAEGRAMNRRTDVLFIRGSA
;
A
#
# COMPACT_ATOMS: atom_id res chain seq x y z
N MET A 1 9.76 -27.89 -34.77
CA MET A 1 9.59 -26.68 -33.95
C MET A 1 10.17 -26.96 -32.57
N GLN A 2 11.36 -26.45 -32.30
CA GLN A 2 11.99 -26.61 -30.98
C GLN A 2 11.28 -25.68 -30.01
N ARG A 3 10.84 -26.22 -28.88
CA ARG A 3 10.23 -25.41 -27.81
C ARG A 3 11.33 -24.62 -27.12
N LEU A 4 11.19 -23.29 -27.07
CA LEU A 4 12.08 -22.40 -26.34
C LEU A 4 12.06 -22.73 -24.85
N THR A 5 13.22 -22.71 -24.22
CA THR A 5 13.34 -22.90 -22.76
C THR A 5 12.70 -21.74 -21.98
N PRO A 6 12.29 -21.92 -20.73
CA PRO A 6 11.75 -20.85 -19.91
C PRO A 6 12.64 -19.60 -19.85
N LEU A 7 13.96 -19.81 -19.80
CA LEU A 7 14.96 -18.72 -19.81
C LEU A 7 14.94 -17.90 -21.12
N ALA A 8 14.76 -18.56 -22.27
CA ALA A 8 14.67 -17.88 -23.56
C ALA A 8 13.37 -17.07 -23.70
N LYS A 9 12.27 -17.55 -23.08
CA LYS A 9 11.01 -16.79 -23.02
C LYS A 9 11.12 -15.56 -22.12
N SER A 10 11.79 -15.66 -20.97
CA SER A 10 12.07 -14.53 -20.09
C SER A 10 12.97 -13.48 -20.75
N LEU A 11 14.01 -13.94 -21.47
CA LEU A 11 14.92 -13.00 -22.15
C LEU A 11 14.22 -12.24 -23.29
N ILE A 12 13.33 -12.90 -24.04
CA ILE A 12 12.52 -12.26 -25.10
C ILE A 12 11.51 -11.30 -24.46
N GLY A 13 10.92 -11.64 -23.31
CA GLY A 13 10.04 -10.76 -22.55
C GLY A 13 10.76 -9.49 -22.06
N ILE A 14 11.96 -9.64 -21.49
CA ILE A 14 12.78 -8.53 -20.99
C ILE A 14 13.24 -7.61 -22.13
N ILE A 15 13.66 -8.18 -23.26
CA ILE A 15 14.06 -7.39 -24.44
C ILE A 15 12.84 -6.68 -25.05
N GLY A 16 11.68 -7.35 -25.11
CA GLY A 16 10.45 -6.77 -25.62
C GLY A 16 9.94 -5.61 -24.74
N VAL A 17 9.98 -5.77 -23.42
CA VAL A 17 9.59 -4.72 -22.46
C VAL A 17 10.60 -3.58 -22.46
N GLY A 18 11.90 -3.85 -22.50
CA GLY A 18 12.94 -2.84 -22.60
C GLY A 18 12.82 -2.00 -23.88
N ALA A 19 12.51 -2.61 -25.02
CA ALA A 19 12.29 -1.91 -26.28
C ALA A 19 10.99 -1.07 -26.26
N LEU A 20 9.92 -1.58 -25.64
CA LEU A 20 8.66 -0.85 -25.49
C LEU A 20 8.80 0.33 -24.54
N VAL A 21 9.50 0.15 -23.41
CA VAL A 21 9.80 1.21 -22.44
C VAL A 21 10.71 2.28 -23.05
N ALA A 22 11.73 1.89 -23.83
CA ALA A 22 12.58 2.83 -24.54
C ALA A 22 11.80 3.62 -25.63
N ALA A 23 10.88 2.98 -26.34
CA ALA A 23 10.04 3.63 -27.34
C ALA A 23 9.05 4.62 -26.70
N VAL A 24 8.42 4.26 -25.59
CA VAL A 24 7.53 5.15 -24.83
C VAL A 24 8.31 6.30 -24.20
N HIS A 25 9.53 6.05 -23.73
CA HIS A 25 10.39 7.09 -23.13
C HIS A 25 10.94 8.10 -24.15
N THR A 26 11.17 7.65 -25.41
CA THR A 26 11.77 8.49 -26.45
C THR A 26 10.73 9.22 -27.30
N TYR A 27 9.54 8.64 -27.49
CA TYR A 27 8.57 9.12 -28.49
C TYR A 27 7.15 9.41 -27.97
N GLY A 28 6.82 9.04 -26.72
CA GLY A 28 5.46 9.17 -26.16
C GLY A 28 4.43 8.23 -26.80
N PRO A 29 3.25 8.08 -26.20
CA PRO A 29 2.23 7.10 -26.63
C PRO A 29 1.61 7.38 -28.02
N ASN A 30 1.94 8.52 -28.66
CA ASN A 30 1.39 8.92 -29.96
C ASN A 30 2.38 8.78 -31.13
N ALA A 31 3.58 8.22 -30.94
CA ALA A 31 4.60 8.17 -31.96
C ALA A 31 4.60 6.89 -32.83
N VAL A 32 3.59 6.03 -32.70
CA VAL A 32 3.42 4.86 -33.57
C VAL A 32 2.19 5.06 -34.44
N ARG A 33 2.29 5.94 -35.43
CA ARG A 33 1.48 5.94 -36.65
C ARG A 33 2.36 6.29 -37.82
N SER A 34 2.94 5.30 -38.47
CA SER A 34 3.18 5.31 -39.89
C SER A 34 2.19 4.35 -40.54
N GLU A 35 1.42 4.86 -41.48
CA GLU A 35 0.56 4.08 -42.34
C GLU A 35 1.43 3.06 -43.10
N ASP A 36 1.06 1.78 -42.95
CA ASP A 36 1.42 0.58 -43.68
C ASP A 36 2.06 -0.49 -42.79
N ASP A 37 1.24 -1.06 -41.86
CA ASP A 37 1.26 -2.49 -41.50
C ASP A 37 0.11 -2.76 -40.53
N GLU A 38 -0.90 -3.48 -41.01
CA GLU A 38 -2.03 -3.98 -40.22
C GLU A 38 -1.57 -4.98 -39.17
N LEU A 39 -1.53 -4.57 -37.91
CA LEU A 39 -1.62 -5.47 -36.77
C LEU A 39 -2.84 -5.06 -35.93
N VAL A 40 -3.98 -5.57 -36.36
CA VAL A 40 -5.24 -5.47 -35.62
C VAL A 40 -5.14 -6.38 -34.41
N VAL A 41 -4.99 -5.83 -33.23
CA VAL A 41 -5.23 -6.52 -31.95
C VAL A 41 -6.57 -6.01 -31.41
N GLU A 42 -7.64 -6.74 -31.73
CA GLU A 42 -8.91 -6.54 -31.06
C GLU A 42 -8.86 -7.14 -29.64
N PRO A 43 -9.24 -6.38 -28.60
CA PRO A 43 -9.47 -6.97 -27.28
C PRO A 43 -10.83 -7.68 -27.28
N LYS A 44 -10.87 -8.99 -27.38
CA LYS A 44 -12.07 -9.78 -27.10
C LYS A 44 -12.35 -9.78 -25.59
N LEU A 45 -13.22 -8.90 -25.15
CA LEU A 45 -13.96 -9.10 -23.93
C LEU A 45 -14.97 -10.23 -24.15
N SER A 46 -14.69 -11.42 -23.63
CA SER A 46 -15.71 -12.46 -23.48
C SER A 46 -16.26 -12.42 -22.05
N ALA A 47 -17.43 -11.87 -21.91
CA ALA A 47 -18.25 -12.11 -20.74
C ALA A 47 -18.68 -13.59 -20.71
N ARG A 48 -18.23 -14.34 -19.72
CA ARG A 48 -18.81 -15.64 -19.35
C ARG A 48 -19.53 -15.47 -18.02
N THR A 49 -20.81 -15.29 -18.10
CA THR A 49 -21.76 -15.60 -17.04
C THR A 49 -22.05 -17.10 -17.13
N GLU A 50 -21.58 -17.87 -16.18
CA GLU A 50 -22.11 -19.22 -15.94
C GLU A 50 -22.73 -19.27 -14.56
N SER A 51 -24.05 -19.50 -14.59
CA SER A 51 -24.89 -19.77 -13.44
C SER A 51 -24.58 -21.15 -12.86
N LEU A 52 -24.25 -21.20 -11.56
CA LEU A 52 -24.20 -22.44 -10.80
C LEU A 52 -25.56 -22.69 -10.13
N THR A 53 -26.24 -23.73 -10.59
CA THR A 53 -27.28 -24.42 -9.80
C THR A 53 -26.70 -25.71 -9.22
N PRO A 54 -27.06 -26.10 -8.00
CA PRO A 54 -26.53 -27.28 -7.36
C PRO A 54 -27.37 -28.53 -7.73
N SER A 55 -26.69 -29.65 -8.01
CA SER A 55 -27.34 -30.98 -8.02
C SER A 55 -26.57 -31.93 -7.11
N SER A 56 -27.31 -32.56 -6.25
CA SER A 56 -26.93 -33.56 -5.27
C SER A 56 -26.86 -34.97 -5.87
N ALA A 57 -26.11 -35.82 -5.19
CA ALA A 57 -26.28 -37.26 -4.93
C ALA A 57 -25.36 -38.29 -5.63
N VAL A 58 -24.51 -38.90 -4.81
CA VAL A 58 -24.41 -40.33 -4.46
C VAL A 58 -24.03 -41.33 -5.53
N GLY A 59 -22.94 -42.12 -5.28
CA GLY A 59 -22.78 -43.44 -5.83
C GLY A 59 -21.35 -44.02 -5.81
N ALA A 60 -21.18 -44.98 -4.95
CA ALA A 60 -20.04 -45.81 -4.61
C ALA A 60 -19.22 -46.44 -5.75
N GLY A 61 -17.95 -46.69 -5.43
CA GLY A 61 -16.85 -47.48 -5.94
C GLY A 61 -17.12 -48.85 -6.59
N PRO A 62 -16.17 -49.82 -6.68
CA PRO A 62 -14.73 -49.71 -6.51
C PRO A 62 -13.88 -50.51 -7.58
N ALA A 63 -12.56 -50.39 -7.42
CA ALA A 63 -11.57 -51.47 -7.56
C ALA A 63 -10.82 -51.81 -8.89
N THR A 64 -9.51 -51.96 -8.68
CA THR A 64 -8.53 -52.89 -9.28
C THR A 64 -8.05 -52.59 -10.71
N GLY A 65 -6.79 -52.67 -11.02
CA GLY A 65 -5.64 -53.32 -10.53
C GLY A 65 -4.46 -53.18 -11.50
N ALA A 66 -3.28 -53.31 -10.96
CA ALA A 66 -2.07 -54.00 -11.43
C ALA A 66 -1.37 -53.59 -12.73
N ALA A 67 -0.20 -53.03 -12.65
CA ALA A 67 1.14 -53.66 -12.59
C ALA A 67 1.80 -54.00 -13.92
N SER A 68 3.07 -53.66 -14.01
CA SER A 68 4.22 -54.33 -14.63
C SER A 68 4.96 -53.46 -15.63
N ALA A 69 6.13 -52.98 -15.38
CA ALA A 69 7.48 -53.48 -15.16
C ALA A 69 8.26 -53.79 -16.45
N ARG A 70 9.53 -53.38 -16.39
CA ARG A 70 10.74 -53.82 -17.16
C ARG A 70 11.07 -53.04 -18.46
N ALA A 71 12.30 -52.74 -18.78
CA ALA A 71 13.64 -52.75 -18.21
C ALA A 71 14.62 -52.41 -19.34
N ALA A 72 15.67 -51.70 -18.98
CA ALA A 72 17.07 -51.82 -19.40
C ALA A 72 17.48 -51.86 -20.88
N ALA A 73 18.42 -50.99 -21.29
CA ALA A 73 19.79 -51.34 -21.63
C ALA A 73 20.59 -50.17 -22.19
N GLN A 74 21.74 -49.88 -21.61
CA GLN A 74 22.92 -49.26 -22.23
C GLN A 74 23.71 -50.36 -22.99
N PRO A 75 24.72 -50.08 -23.87
CA PRO A 75 25.90 -49.25 -23.55
C PRO A 75 26.61 -48.53 -24.74
N ALA A 76 27.45 -47.60 -24.36
CA ALA A 76 28.90 -47.46 -24.67
C ALA A 76 29.44 -46.85 -25.96
N SER A 77 30.32 -45.88 -25.76
CA SER A 77 31.68 -45.67 -26.29
C SER A 77 31.89 -44.81 -27.52
N GLY A 78 32.80 -43.82 -27.38
CA GLY A 78 33.57 -43.23 -28.46
C GLY A 78 33.93 -41.76 -28.26
N ALA A 79 35.04 -41.48 -27.58
CA ALA A 79 35.82 -40.25 -27.78
C ALA A 79 36.85 -40.50 -28.90
N PRO A 80 37.43 -39.49 -29.59
CA PRO A 80 38.40 -38.59 -28.95
C PRO A 80 38.48 -37.13 -29.48
N SER A 81 38.98 -36.25 -28.59
CA SER A 81 40.05 -35.23 -28.76
C SER A 81 40.06 -34.27 -29.95
N SER A 82 39.97 -32.95 -29.71
CA SER A 82 41.16 -32.05 -29.66
C SER A 82 40.79 -30.56 -29.61
N ALA A 83 41.53 -29.86 -28.76
CA ALA A 83 42.12 -28.52 -28.86
C ALA A 83 41.25 -27.25 -28.84
N ALA A 84 41.30 -26.58 -27.70
CA ALA A 84 41.69 -25.20 -27.42
C ALA A 84 41.13 -24.05 -28.25
N ALA A 85 40.28 -23.23 -27.61
CA ALA A 85 40.39 -21.78 -27.66
C ALA A 85 39.75 -21.18 -26.40
N ALA A 86 40.51 -20.35 -25.69
CA ALA A 86 40.16 -19.69 -24.46
C ALA A 86 39.12 -18.57 -24.74
N GLY A 87 37.97 -18.66 -24.08
CA GLY A 87 36.97 -17.62 -23.93
C GLY A 87 36.45 -17.68 -22.51
N GLY A 88 36.93 -16.81 -21.61
CA GLY A 88 36.54 -16.82 -20.22
C GLY A 88 35.07 -16.39 -20.05
N GLU A 89 34.19 -17.36 -19.98
CA GLU A 89 32.88 -17.15 -19.37
C GLU A 89 33.08 -16.99 -17.86
N ARG A 90 32.81 -15.78 -17.37
CA ARG A 90 32.59 -15.56 -15.96
C ARG A 90 31.39 -16.40 -15.57
N ALA A 91 31.63 -17.54 -14.97
CA ALA A 91 30.62 -18.33 -14.30
C ALA A 91 29.87 -17.40 -13.35
N ALA A 92 28.55 -17.24 -13.55
CA ALA A 92 27.68 -16.59 -12.58
C ALA A 92 27.87 -17.33 -11.26
N LYS A 93 28.42 -16.63 -10.27
CA LYS A 93 28.62 -17.16 -8.92
C LYS A 93 27.23 -17.58 -8.42
N ALA A 94 27.05 -18.87 -8.13
CA ALA A 94 25.85 -19.35 -7.45
C ALA A 94 25.59 -18.47 -6.23
N PRO A 95 24.31 -18.15 -5.91
CA PRO A 95 24.00 -17.34 -4.75
C PRO A 95 24.70 -17.93 -3.53
N ALA A 96 25.50 -17.10 -2.85
CA ALA A 96 26.24 -17.53 -1.68
C ALA A 96 25.24 -18.04 -0.65
N THR A 97 25.45 -19.26 -0.14
CA THR A 97 24.67 -19.78 0.98
C THR A 97 24.74 -18.74 2.10
N PRO A 98 23.59 -18.28 2.61
CA PRO A 98 23.56 -17.23 3.63
C PRO A 98 24.43 -17.65 4.83
N ALA A 99 25.26 -16.72 5.33
CA ALA A 99 26.08 -17.00 6.51
C ALA A 99 25.20 -17.42 7.70
N PRO A 100 25.56 -18.44 8.46
CA PRO A 100 24.79 -18.87 9.63
C PRO A 100 24.64 -17.71 10.62
N TYR A 101 23.45 -17.50 11.18
CA TYR A 101 23.12 -16.39 12.11
C TYR A 101 23.93 -16.37 13.41
N THR A 102 24.70 -17.39 13.71
CA THR A 102 25.67 -17.44 14.81
C THR A 102 26.71 -16.31 14.77
N THR A 103 26.79 -15.57 13.64
CA THR A 103 27.75 -14.46 13.49
C THR A 103 27.23 -13.11 13.99
N LEU A 104 25.93 -12.98 14.38
CA LEU A 104 25.39 -11.71 14.91
C LEU A 104 26.06 -11.25 16.22
N ASP A 105 26.65 -12.15 17.00
CA ASP A 105 27.37 -11.79 18.22
C ASP A 105 28.78 -11.21 17.96
N SER A 106 29.28 -11.35 16.75
CA SER A 106 30.64 -10.95 16.37
C SER A 106 30.70 -9.72 15.46
N ARG A 107 29.56 -9.14 15.11
CA ARG A 107 29.43 -7.97 14.24
C ARG A 107 28.22 -7.13 14.59
N PRO A 108 28.15 -5.84 14.18
CA PRO A 108 26.94 -5.03 14.31
C PRO A 108 25.71 -5.68 13.66
N VAL A 109 24.54 -5.46 14.24
CA VAL A 109 23.24 -5.76 13.65
C VAL A 109 22.96 -4.73 12.55
N ARG A 110 22.82 -5.19 11.32
CA ARG A 110 22.66 -4.35 10.14
C ARG A 110 21.18 -4.15 9.83
N VAL A 111 20.75 -2.89 9.86
CA VAL A 111 19.37 -2.52 9.58
C VAL A 111 19.35 -1.62 8.35
N ALA A 112 18.65 -2.05 7.30
CA ALA A 112 18.39 -1.19 6.15
C ALA A 112 17.11 -0.38 6.39
N LEU A 113 17.22 0.93 6.27
CA LEU A 113 16.12 1.90 6.36
C LEU A 113 16.06 2.74 5.07
N SER A 114 15.03 3.57 4.91
CA SER A 114 15.02 4.67 3.95
C SER A 114 15.19 6.01 4.68
N GLN A 115 15.53 7.06 3.93
CA GLN A 115 15.53 8.43 4.45
C GLN A 115 14.11 9.00 4.53
N TRP A 116 13.17 8.19 4.99
CA TRP A 116 11.80 8.53 5.32
C TRP A 116 11.70 8.94 6.80
N PRO A 117 11.03 10.06 7.16
CA PRO A 117 10.94 10.53 8.56
C PRO A 117 10.51 9.46 9.56
N GLY A 118 9.61 8.56 9.15
CA GLY A 118 9.06 7.49 9.99
C GLY A 118 10.08 6.44 10.44
N HIS A 119 11.18 6.26 9.71
CA HIS A 119 12.24 5.30 10.04
C HIS A 119 13.27 5.85 11.03
N LEU A 120 13.35 7.17 11.15
CA LEU A 120 14.56 7.83 11.70
C LEU A 120 14.60 7.88 13.23
N ALA A 121 13.55 7.41 13.92
CA ALA A 121 13.62 7.23 15.38
C ALA A 121 14.74 6.27 15.78
N LEU A 122 15.06 5.24 14.95
CA LEU A 122 16.16 4.33 15.22
C LEU A 122 17.52 5.02 15.13
N VAL A 123 17.68 5.95 14.18
CA VAL A 123 18.90 6.80 14.05
C VAL A 123 19.09 7.65 15.31
N VAL A 124 18.01 8.23 15.85
CA VAL A 124 18.04 8.96 17.13
C VAL A 124 18.46 8.04 18.27
N GLY A 125 17.94 6.82 18.31
CA GLY A 125 18.24 5.83 19.34
C GLY A 125 19.68 5.29 19.29
N ALA A 126 20.26 5.19 18.11
CA ALA A 126 21.66 4.83 17.89
C ALA A 126 22.62 6.02 18.12
N GLY A 127 22.10 7.26 18.02
CA GLY A 127 22.89 8.48 18.06
C GLY A 127 23.58 8.82 16.75
N GLY A 128 23.14 8.21 15.64
CA GLY A 128 23.67 8.31 14.28
C GLY A 128 23.44 7.02 13.49
N LEU A 129 24.19 6.80 12.42
CA LEU A 129 24.07 5.60 11.58
C LEU A 129 24.75 4.36 12.19
N THR A 130 25.54 4.54 13.25
CA THR A 130 26.13 3.47 14.05
C THR A 130 25.90 3.75 15.53
N THR A 131 25.91 2.70 16.34
CA THR A 131 25.73 2.83 17.79
C THR A 131 26.80 3.71 18.41
N GLN A 132 26.40 4.87 18.94
CA GLN A 132 27.30 5.81 19.62
C GLN A 132 27.35 5.52 21.13
N PRO A 133 28.50 5.76 21.79
CA PRO A 133 28.62 5.64 23.24
C PRO A 133 27.56 6.45 23.98
N GLY A 134 26.88 5.83 24.96
CA GLY A 134 25.84 6.47 25.75
C GLY A 134 24.47 6.58 25.07
N SER A 135 24.34 6.14 23.82
CA SER A 135 23.05 6.04 23.10
C SER A 135 22.09 5.04 23.73
N ILE A 136 20.85 5.05 23.30
CA ILE A 136 19.82 4.08 23.74
C ILE A 136 20.24 2.66 23.31
N ALA A 137 20.72 2.49 22.08
CA ALA A 137 21.20 1.22 21.56
C ALA A 137 22.39 0.69 22.37
N ALA A 138 23.40 1.55 22.68
CA ALA A 138 24.54 1.17 23.49
C ALA A 138 24.12 0.71 24.90
N LYS A 139 23.21 1.42 25.55
CA LYS A 139 22.67 1.04 26.88
C LYS A 139 21.89 -0.27 26.87
N ALA A 140 21.28 -0.62 25.74
CA ALA A 140 20.60 -1.89 25.53
C ALA A 140 21.55 -3.04 25.17
N GLY A 141 22.84 -2.77 25.00
CA GLY A 141 23.82 -3.75 24.52
C GLY A 141 23.52 -4.21 23.10
N LEU A 142 23.06 -3.29 22.24
CA LEU A 142 22.80 -3.53 20.83
C LEU A 142 23.72 -2.65 19.99
N ASP A 143 24.61 -3.30 19.24
CA ASP A 143 25.48 -2.61 18.28
C ASP A 143 24.76 -2.60 16.91
N LEU A 144 24.49 -1.41 16.38
CA LEU A 144 23.75 -1.18 15.15
C LEU A 144 24.63 -0.60 14.07
N GLU A 145 24.44 -1.06 12.84
CA GLU A 145 24.88 -0.42 11.61
C GLU A 145 23.64 -0.15 10.74
N ILE A 146 23.26 1.12 10.59
CA ILE A 146 22.11 1.55 9.79
C ILE A 146 22.60 1.92 8.39
N LYS A 147 21.95 1.36 7.38
CA LYS A 147 22.18 1.64 5.95
C LYS A 147 20.92 2.19 5.32
N PHE A 148 21.08 3.13 4.39
CA PHE A 148 19.94 3.57 3.58
C PHE A 148 19.91 2.81 2.27
N LEU A 149 18.83 2.04 2.06
CA LEU A 149 18.49 1.32 0.83
C LEU A 149 17.07 1.71 0.44
N GLU A 150 16.95 2.52 -0.61
CA GLU A 150 15.69 3.18 -0.94
C GLU A 150 14.78 2.30 -1.82
N ASP A 151 15.35 1.56 -2.76
CA ASP A 151 14.57 0.78 -3.71
C ASP A 151 14.30 -0.66 -3.25
N ALA A 152 13.11 -1.17 -3.58
CA ALA A 152 12.66 -2.50 -3.16
C ALA A 152 13.55 -3.64 -3.68
N PRO A 153 13.99 -3.69 -4.94
CA PRO A 153 14.87 -4.73 -5.43
C PRO A 153 16.19 -4.83 -4.67
N THR A 154 16.85 -3.70 -4.42
CA THR A 154 18.15 -3.66 -3.71
C THR A 154 18.01 -4.10 -2.26
N LYS A 155 17.04 -3.52 -1.52
CA LYS A 155 16.83 -3.85 -0.11
C LYS A 155 16.44 -5.32 0.09
N ASN A 156 15.57 -5.86 -0.76
CA ASN A 156 15.10 -7.23 -0.65
C ASN A 156 16.20 -8.26 -1.00
N LYS A 157 17.02 -7.98 -2.02
CA LYS A 157 18.20 -8.80 -2.33
C LYS A 157 19.21 -8.80 -1.19
N ALA A 158 19.46 -7.64 -0.59
CA ALA A 158 20.38 -7.53 0.56
C ALA A 158 19.89 -8.35 1.76
N LEU A 159 18.58 -8.34 2.07
CA LEU A 159 18.01 -9.19 3.12
C LEU A 159 18.07 -10.68 2.75
N ALA A 160 17.71 -11.06 1.53
CA ALA A 160 17.76 -12.44 1.07
C ALA A 160 19.19 -13.00 1.13
N ALA A 161 20.18 -12.21 0.74
CA ALA A 161 21.61 -12.57 0.78
C ALA A 161 22.23 -12.54 2.20
N GLY A 162 21.52 -12.00 3.21
CA GLY A 162 22.07 -11.82 4.56
C GLY A 162 23.11 -10.69 4.67
N GLU A 163 23.11 -9.75 3.73
CA GLU A 163 23.96 -8.54 3.77
C GLU A 163 23.44 -7.54 4.79
N VAL A 164 22.13 -7.58 5.05
CA VAL A 164 21.44 -6.92 6.16
C VAL A 164 20.60 -7.93 6.93
N ASP A 165 20.33 -7.66 8.20
CA ASP A 165 19.60 -8.56 9.08
C ASP A 165 18.11 -8.20 9.15
N PHE A 166 17.81 -6.92 9.01
CA PHE A 166 16.48 -6.35 9.03
C PHE A 166 16.36 -5.29 7.94
N VAL A 167 15.17 -5.20 7.32
CA VAL A 167 14.91 -4.23 6.26
C VAL A 167 13.51 -3.63 6.42
N TRP A 168 13.40 -2.34 6.12
CA TRP A 168 12.10 -1.68 6.03
C TRP A 168 11.31 -2.14 4.81
N THR A 169 10.01 -2.13 4.91
CA THR A 169 9.06 -2.17 3.79
C THR A 169 7.73 -1.60 4.25
N THR A 170 6.88 -1.24 3.31
CA THR A 170 5.48 -0.94 3.63
C THR A 170 4.61 -2.16 3.39
N VAL A 171 3.55 -2.33 4.17
CA VAL A 171 2.67 -3.50 4.07
C VAL A 171 1.95 -3.54 2.73
N ASP A 172 1.65 -2.38 2.15
CA ASP A 172 0.98 -2.25 0.86
C ASP A 172 1.87 -2.61 -0.35
N GLU A 173 3.21 -2.54 -0.20
CA GLU A 173 4.15 -3.05 -1.21
C GLU A 173 4.32 -4.57 -1.17
N MET A 174 4.05 -5.20 -0.03
CA MET A 174 4.37 -6.63 0.16
C MET A 174 3.71 -7.56 -0.86
N PRO A 175 2.45 -7.36 -1.29
CA PRO A 175 1.85 -8.24 -2.30
C PRO A 175 2.66 -8.38 -3.59
N ILE A 176 3.46 -7.35 -3.94
CA ILE A 176 4.26 -7.29 -5.17
C ILE A 176 5.71 -7.65 -4.93
N ASN A 177 6.29 -7.15 -3.83
CA ASN A 177 7.73 -7.21 -3.60
C ASN A 177 8.24 -8.54 -3.00
N LEU A 178 7.36 -9.52 -2.77
CA LEU A 178 7.75 -10.84 -2.23
C LEU A 178 8.45 -11.74 -3.24
N GLY A 179 8.40 -11.43 -4.54
CA GLY A 179 8.98 -12.25 -5.61
C GLY A 179 10.47 -12.56 -5.39
N THR A 180 11.26 -11.54 -5.00
CA THR A 180 12.71 -11.73 -4.70
C THR A 180 12.96 -12.79 -3.61
N PHE A 181 12.12 -12.86 -2.59
CA PHE A 181 12.26 -13.82 -1.50
C PHE A 181 11.79 -15.22 -1.91
N LEU A 182 10.80 -15.30 -2.81
CA LEU A 182 10.34 -16.56 -3.37
C LEU A 182 11.41 -17.18 -4.28
N GLU A 183 11.98 -16.37 -5.18
CA GLU A 183 13.08 -16.81 -6.05
C GLU A 183 14.32 -17.28 -5.27
N ALA A 184 14.59 -16.62 -4.14
CA ALA A 184 15.69 -16.98 -3.25
C ALA A 184 15.37 -18.12 -2.28
N GLU A 185 14.12 -18.60 -2.24
CA GLU A 185 13.60 -19.59 -1.26
C GLU A 185 13.81 -19.13 0.20
N VAL A 186 13.72 -17.82 0.46
CA VAL A 186 13.95 -17.21 1.77
C VAL A 186 12.63 -16.70 2.36
N PRO A 187 11.99 -17.43 3.28
CA PRO A 187 10.79 -16.93 3.96
C PRO A 187 11.09 -15.71 4.83
N VAL A 188 10.29 -14.66 4.67
CA VAL A 188 10.39 -13.41 5.45
C VAL A 188 9.13 -13.16 6.28
N ARG A 189 9.26 -12.37 7.34
CA ARG A 189 8.16 -11.97 8.23
C ARG A 189 8.31 -10.50 8.64
N ALA A 190 7.19 -9.78 8.62
CA ALA A 190 7.05 -8.48 9.29
C ALA A 190 6.90 -8.74 10.80
N PHE A 191 7.80 -8.21 11.62
CA PHE A 191 7.83 -8.50 13.05
C PHE A 191 7.71 -7.28 13.96
N LEU A 192 7.83 -6.07 13.38
CA LEU A 192 7.74 -4.80 14.07
C LEU A 192 7.12 -3.77 13.15
N GLN A 193 6.03 -3.15 13.56
CA GLN A 193 5.53 -1.94 12.92
C GLN A 193 6.36 -0.75 13.44
N ILE A 194 6.87 0.07 12.54
CA ILE A 194 7.71 1.22 12.89
C ILE A 194 6.95 2.54 12.76
N ASP A 195 6.10 2.71 11.75
CA ASP A 195 5.29 3.92 11.66
C ASP A 195 3.98 3.73 10.88
N TRP A 196 3.17 4.77 10.90
CA TRP A 196 2.11 5.08 9.95
C TRP A 196 2.48 6.36 9.22
N SER A 197 2.37 6.38 7.91
CA SER A 197 2.35 7.64 7.18
C SER A 197 1.11 8.45 7.54
N ARG A 198 1.29 9.71 7.92
CA ARG A 198 0.21 10.62 8.31
C ARG A 198 0.36 11.99 7.71
N GLY A 199 0.31 12.02 6.39
CA GLY A 199 0.46 13.21 5.58
C GLY A 199 1.78 13.24 4.80
N GLY A 200 2.68 12.29 5.05
CA GLY A 200 3.97 12.22 4.40
C GLY A 200 3.91 11.64 2.99
N ASP A 201 2.98 10.73 2.70
CA ASP A 201 2.64 10.35 1.35
C ASP A 201 1.48 11.21 0.86
N ALA A 202 1.66 11.90 -0.26
CA ALA A 202 0.68 12.84 -0.76
C ALA A 202 0.67 12.96 -2.28
N CYS A 203 -0.51 13.13 -2.84
CA CYS A 203 -0.67 13.65 -4.20
C CYS A 203 -0.70 15.18 -4.14
N VAL A 204 0.31 15.81 -4.71
CA VAL A 204 0.39 17.26 -4.90
C VAL A 204 -0.15 17.63 -6.27
N ALA A 205 -0.75 18.81 -6.38
CA ALA A 205 -1.41 19.25 -7.60
C ALA A 205 -1.08 20.69 -7.94
N SER A 206 -1.19 21.02 -9.23
CA SER A 206 -1.14 22.40 -9.72
C SER A 206 -2.37 23.19 -9.29
N SER A 207 -2.32 24.52 -9.36
CA SER A 207 -3.45 25.39 -9.01
C SER A 207 -4.71 25.17 -9.84
N GLU A 208 -4.63 24.44 -10.95
CA GLU A 208 -5.75 24.15 -11.84
C GLU A 208 -6.56 22.91 -11.43
N VAL A 209 -5.97 22.02 -10.60
CA VAL A 209 -6.59 20.79 -10.08
C VAL A 209 -7.00 21.07 -8.65
N LYS A 210 -8.28 21.33 -8.39
CA LYS A 210 -8.77 21.76 -7.06
C LYS A 210 -9.41 20.62 -6.27
N GLN A 211 -9.95 19.63 -6.94
CA GLN A 211 -10.59 18.45 -6.37
C GLN A 211 -10.15 17.19 -7.11
N VAL A 212 -10.40 16.03 -6.53
CA VAL A 212 -9.93 14.76 -7.09
C VAL A 212 -10.45 14.52 -8.50
N GLU A 213 -11.69 14.89 -8.78
CA GLU A 213 -12.32 14.69 -10.09
C GLU A 213 -11.67 15.52 -11.21
N ASP A 214 -10.96 16.62 -10.87
CA ASP A 214 -10.27 17.47 -11.84
C ASP A 214 -9.01 16.77 -12.45
N VAL A 215 -8.60 15.61 -11.90
CA VAL A 215 -7.50 14.80 -12.47
C VAL A 215 -7.89 14.17 -13.82
N LEU A 216 -9.19 14.07 -14.11
CA LEU A 216 -9.68 13.54 -15.38
C LEU A 216 -9.23 14.42 -16.54
N GLY A 217 -8.54 13.82 -17.52
CA GLY A 217 -7.97 14.53 -18.66
C GLY A 217 -6.66 15.28 -18.35
N ARG A 218 -6.11 15.15 -17.15
CA ARG A 218 -4.81 15.68 -16.74
C ARG A 218 -3.75 14.60 -16.74
N LYS A 219 -2.49 15.01 -16.75
CA LYS A 219 -1.34 14.12 -16.61
C LYS A 219 -0.95 14.00 -15.16
N SER A 220 -0.70 12.78 -14.72
CA SER A 220 -0.20 12.47 -13.38
C SER A 220 1.15 11.76 -13.46
N ALA A 221 1.89 11.71 -12.36
CA ALA A 221 3.10 10.89 -12.24
C ALA A 221 3.24 10.33 -10.83
N THR A 222 3.77 9.11 -10.72
CA THR A 222 4.10 8.46 -9.44
C THR A 222 5.13 7.35 -9.65
N LEU A 223 5.74 6.86 -8.58
CA LEU A 223 6.56 5.65 -8.59
C LEU A 223 5.64 4.42 -8.60
N MET A 224 5.83 3.52 -9.56
CA MET A 224 4.97 2.34 -9.69
C MET A 224 5.17 1.39 -8.51
N PHE A 225 4.07 0.86 -7.97
CA PHE A 225 4.05 -0.11 -6.87
C PHE A 225 4.63 0.39 -5.54
N SER A 226 4.66 1.67 -5.35
CA SER A 226 5.09 2.35 -4.13
C SER A 226 3.89 2.74 -3.25
N PRO A 227 4.13 3.18 -2.01
CA PRO A 227 3.11 3.81 -1.18
C PRO A 227 2.39 4.98 -1.85
N ASP A 228 3.11 5.78 -2.63
CA ASP A 228 2.53 6.89 -3.40
C ASP A 228 1.53 6.41 -4.44
N HIS A 229 1.83 5.28 -5.09
CA HIS A 229 0.90 4.66 -6.03
C HIS A 229 -0.34 4.11 -5.30
N THR A 230 -0.17 3.55 -4.10
CA THR A 230 -1.29 3.15 -3.23
C THR A 230 -2.16 4.35 -2.87
N VAL A 231 -1.56 5.49 -2.51
CA VAL A 231 -2.28 6.74 -2.21
C VAL A 231 -3.01 7.27 -3.45
N PHE A 232 -2.37 7.25 -4.62
CA PHE A 232 -2.99 7.63 -5.89
C PHE A 232 -4.21 6.76 -6.20
N GLU A 233 -4.08 5.44 -6.12
CA GLU A 233 -5.17 4.50 -6.37
C GLU A 233 -6.31 4.66 -5.37
N PHE A 234 -5.99 4.81 -4.09
CA PHE A 234 -6.99 5.09 -3.07
C PHE A 234 -7.77 6.37 -3.38
N MET A 235 -7.08 7.44 -3.76
CA MET A 235 -7.67 8.73 -4.11
C MET A 235 -8.65 8.60 -5.28
N ILE A 236 -8.22 8.04 -6.41
CA ILE A 236 -9.06 7.99 -7.62
C ILE A 236 -10.21 6.99 -7.53
N THR A 237 -10.00 5.85 -6.84
CA THR A 237 -11.05 4.81 -6.71
C THR A 237 -12.13 5.16 -5.70
N ASN A 238 -11.86 6.09 -4.77
CA ASN A 238 -12.85 6.57 -3.80
C ASN A 238 -13.50 7.90 -4.20
N SER A 239 -13.16 8.46 -5.36
CA SER A 239 -13.76 9.67 -5.93
C SER A 239 -15.10 9.39 -6.62
N ARG A 240 -15.68 10.42 -7.21
CA ARG A 240 -16.89 10.30 -8.06
C ARG A 240 -16.61 9.84 -9.48
N LEU A 241 -15.35 9.56 -9.82
CA LEU A 241 -15.00 9.04 -11.13
C LEU A 241 -15.64 7.67 -11.34
N SER A 242 -16.24 7.46 -12.50
CA SER A 242 -16.72 6.15 -12.91
C SER A 242 -15.53 5.19 -13.14
N PRO A 243 -15.73 3.86 -13.13
CA PRO A 243 -14.66 2.90 -13.44
C PRO A 243 -13.94 3.18 -14.78
N ALA A 244 -14.68 3.62 -15.80
CA ALA A 244 -14.12 3.98 -17.10
C ALA A 244 -13.23 5.25 -17.01
N GLN A 245 -13.67 6.25 -16.25
CA GLN A 245 -12.91 7.48 -16.01
C GLN A 245 -11.66 7.19 -15.16
N THR A 246 -11.77 6.34 -14.14
CA THR A 246 -10.63 5.90 -13.33
C THR A 246 -9.58 5.20 -14.21
N ALA A 247 -10.01 4.30 -15.11
CA ALA A 247 -9.11 3.66 -16.08
C ALA A 247 -8.45 4.69 -17.01
N GLN A 248 -9.19 5.72 -17.45
CA GLN A 248 -8.64 6.80 -18.27
C GLN A 248 -7.56 7.60 -17.50
N VAL A 249 -7.78 7.89 -16.22
CA VAL A 249 -6.77 8.56 -15.37
C VAL A 249 -5.53 7.69 -15.23
N ARG A 250 -5.66 6.39 -14.96
CA ARG A 250 -4.52 5.45 -14.90
C ARG A 250 -3.71 5.46 -16.19
N ASN A 251 -4.37 5.41 -17.35
CA ASN A 251 -3.71 5.42 -18.65
C ASN A 251 -3.00 6.74 -18.96
N ALA A 252 -3.38 7.85 -18.34
CA ALA A 252 -2.73 9.16 -18.47
C ALA A 252 -1.61 9.38 -17.45
N THR A 253 -1.40 8.43 -16.52
CA THR A 253 -0.39 8.52 -15.47
C THR A 253 0.95 7.99 -15.98
N GLN A 254 2.02 8.73 -15.72
CA GLN A 254 3.40 8.34 -16.01
C GLN A 254 4.00 7.64 -14.78
N PHE A 255 4.68 6.53 -15.00
CA PHE A 255 5.28 5.73 -13.96
C PHE A 255 6.80 5.63 -14.14
N SER A 256 7.54 5.68 -13.04
CA SER A 256 8.90 5.13 -12.94
C SER A 256 8.86 3.84 -12.12
N LEU A 257 9.85 2.99 -12.31
CA LEU A 257 10.04 1.76 -11.52
C LEU A 257 11.16 1.88 -10.50
N ASP A 258 12.10 2.80 -10.71
CA ASP A 258 13.38 2.89 -10.00
C ASP A 258 13.82 4.31 -9.61
N ASP A 259 13.30 5.36 -10.27
CA ASP A 259 13.61 6.75 -9.91
C ASP A 259 12.49 7.34 -9.03
N PHE A 260 12.67 7.30 -7.72
CA PHE A 260 11.72 7.87 -6.75
C PHE A 260 11.61 9.41 -6.83
N THR A 261 12.55 10.10 -7.47
CA THR A 261 12.48 11.55 -7.69
C THR A 261 11.79 11.94 -9.02
N PHE A 262 11.47 10.95 -9.86
CA PHE A 262 10.90 11.14 -11.19
C PHE A 262 9.63 11.99 -11.20
N ALA A 263 8.65 11.63 -10.36
CA ALA A 263 7.37 12.32 -10.30
C ALA A 263 7.52 13.78 -9.87
N ARG A 264 8.39 14.07 -8.88
CA ARG A 264 8.73 15.45 -8.48
C ARG A 264 9.34 16.24 -9.64
N LYS A 265 10.32 15.66 -10.34
CA LYS A 265 10.99 16.32 -11.49
C LYS A 265 9.99 16.74 -12.57
N LEU A 266 9.06 15.85 -12.94
CA LEU A 266 8.03 16.15 -13.93
C LEU A 266 7.05 17.22 -13.43
N PHE A 267 6.64 17.11 -12.16
CA PHE A 267 5.72 18.06 -11.55
C PHE A 267 6.30 19.47 -11.48
N VAL A 268 7.53 19.62 -11.00
CA VAL A 268 8.21 20.92 -10.88
C VAL A 268 8.42 21.57 -12.24
N LYS A 269 8.75 20.80 -13.28
CA LYS A 269 8.84 21.29 -14.66
C LYS A 269 7.50 21.63 -15.30
N GLY A 270 6.38 21.26 -14.69
CA GLY A 270 5.05 21.46 -15.24
C GLY A 270 4.67 20.48 -16.37
N GLU A 271 5.38 19.37 -16.49
CA GLU A 271 5.10 18.31 -17.47
C GLU A 271 3.90 17.44 -17.07
N VAL A 272 3.59 17.40 -15.77
CA VAL A 272 2.38 16.80 -15.20
C VAL A 272 1.67 17.78 -14.27
N ASP A 273 0.36 17.61 -14.10
CA ASP A 273 -0.49 18.44 -13.24
C ASP A 273 -0.58 17.90 -11.81
N VAL A 274 -0.38 16.59 -11.66
CA VAL A 274 -0.46 15.88 -10.39
C VAL A 274 0.77 14.99 -10.23
N ALA A 275 1.35 14.96 -9.03
CA ALA A 275 2.39 13.99 -8.67
C ALA A 275 2.08 13.41 -7.30
N CYS A 276 2.14 12.09 -7.17
CA CYS A 276 2.05 11.44 -5.86
C CYS A 276 3.46 11.06 -5.42
N LEU A 277 3.81 11.46 -4.21
CA LEU A 277 5.17 11.55 -3.67
C LEU A 277 5.16 11.27 -2.17
N TRP A 278 6.30 10.86 -1.61
CA TRP A 278 6.53 10.87 -0.16
C TRP A 278 7.52 11.96 0.27
N GLU A 279 7.56 12.25 1.57
CA GLU A 279 8.53 13.20 2.12
C GLU A 279 9.98 12.67 2.01
N PRO A 280 10.96 13.49 1.65
CA PRO A 280 10.89 14.97 1.58
C PRO A 280 10.41 15.55 0.24
N ASP A 281 10.14 14.73 -0.75
CA ASP A 281 9.82 15.21 -2.11
C ASP A 281 8.49 15.97 -2.17
N VAL A 282 7.53 15.69 -1.30
CA VAL A 282 6.28 16.48 -1.17
C VAL A 282 6.59 17.92 -0.77
N THR A 283 7.37 18.11 0.29
CA THR A 283 7.78 19.45 0.77
C THR A 283 8.58 20.21 -0.29
N LEU A 284 9.48 19.52 -1.00
CA LEU A 284 10.27 20.10 -2.08
C LEU A 284 9.38 20.52 -3.26
N ALA A 285 8.52 19.63 -3.75
CA ALA A 285 7.59 19.92 -4.85
C ALA A 285 6.69 21.13 -4.57
N LEU A 286 6.15 21.22 -3.34
CA LEU A 286 5.33 22.35 -2.92
C LEU A 286 6.10 23.67 -2.86
N SER A 287 7.39 23.62 -2.49
CA SER A 287 8.24 24.81 -2.43
C SER A 287 8.75 25.27 -3.79
N GLU A 288 8.97 24.34 -4.73
CA GLU A 288 9.57 24.59 -6.04
C GLU A 288 8.54 24.97 -7.11
N ARG A 289 7.27 24.55 -6.98
CA ARG A 289 6.22 24.92 -7.96
C ARG A 289 5.23 25.89 -7.35
N ARG A 290 5.20 27.13 -7.89
CA ARG A 290 4.26 28.17 -7.44
C ARG A 290 2.81 27.75 -7.63
N GLY A 291 1.99 27.88 -6.57
CA GLY A 291 0.57 27.54 -6.57
C GLY A 291 0.28 26.05 -6.40
N ALA A 292 1.32 25.23 -6.21
CA ALA A 292 1.15 23.84 -5.85
C ALA A 292 0.51 23.70 -4.47
N HIS A 293 -0.28 22.64 -4.30
CA HIS A 293 -0.94 22.34 -3.02
C HIS A 293 -1.11 20.82 -2.87
N ARG A 294 -1.36 20.36 -1.64
CA ARG A 294 -1.72 18.96 -1.38
C ARG A 294 -3.18 18.73 -1.80
N LEU A 295 -3.39 17.88 -2.79
CA LEU A 295 -4.72 17.46 -3.24
C LEU A 295 -5.30 16.42 -2.30
N PHE A 296 -4.52 15.39 -1.98
CA PHE A 296 -4.87 14.27 -1.09
C PHE A 296 -3.61 13.74 -0.41
N SER A 297 -3.74 13.15 0.79
CA SER A 297 -2.59 12.58 1.51
C SER A 297 -3.00 11.53 2.54
N THR A 298 -2.02 10.89 3.13
CA THR A 298 -2.19 9.99 4.28
C THR A 298 -2.60 10.72 5.56
N ALA A 299 -2.68 12.07 5.59
CA ALA A 299 -3.33 12.79 6.68
C ALA A 299 -4.83 12.50 6.71
N GLU A 300 -5.46 12.35 5.56
CA GLU A 300 -6.86 11.96 5.39
C GLU A 300 -7.03 10.43 5.47
N ALA A 301 -6.09 9.69 4.91
CA ALA A 301 -6.06 8.22 4.89
C ALA A 301 -5.01 7.67 5.89
N SER A 302 -5.17 8.00 7.16
CA SER A 302 -4.17 7.88 8.22
C SER A 302 -3.75 6.44 8.60
N GLU A 303 -4.44 5.43 8.10
CA GLU A 303 -4.10 4.01 8.27
C GLU A 303 -4.06 3.27 6.91
N LEU A 304 -3.63 3.97 5.85
CA LEU A 304 -3.45 3.41 4.50
C LEU A 304 -2.06 2.81 4.31
N VAL A 305 -1.01 3.53 4.73
CA VAL A 305 0.40 3.14 4.56
C VAL A 305 1.03 2.89 5.92
N ALA A 306 1.49 1.65 6.11
CA ALA A 306 2.13 1.18 7.35
C ALA A 306 3.52 0.65 7.05
N ASP A 307 4.52 1.22 7.69
CA ASP A 307 5.90 0.76 7.61
C ASP A 307 6.20 -0.31 8.66
N VAL A 308 6.92 -1.33 8.25
CA VAL A 308 7.32 -2.46 9.09
C VAL A 308 8.79 -2.81 8.87
N LEU A 309 9.40 -3.45 9.85
CA LEU A 309 10.65 -4.16 9.66
C LEU A 309 10.38 -5.61 9.30
N LEU A 310 10.95 -6.03 8.17
CA LEU A 310 11.05 -7.42 7.74
C LEU A 310 12.34 -8.04 8.26
N ALA A 311 12.25 -9.33 8.57
CA ALA A 311 13.39 -10.19 8.78
C ALA A 311 13.18 -11.53 8.07
N ARG A 312 14.25 -12.25 7.82
CA ARG A 312 14.19 -13.65 7.45
C ARG A 312 13.58 -14.44 8.60
N LYS A 313 12.73 -15.41 8.28
CA LYS A 313 12.09 -16.24 9.30
C LYS A 313 13.11 -16.99 10.15
N ASP A 314 14.17 -17.52 9.53
CA ASP A 314 15.25 -18.21 10.23
C ASP A 314 16.03 -17.29 11.19
N THR A 315 16.18 -15.99 10.89
CA THR A 315 16.73 -14.98 11.82
C THR A 315 15.85 -14.85 13.06
N LEU A 316 14.55 -14.70 12.89
CA LEU A 316 13.60 -14.55 13.99
C LEU A 316 13.51 -15.82 14.86
N ASP A 317 13.68 -16.99 14.26
CA ASP A 317 13.67 -18.28 14.97
C ASP A 317 14.99 -18.51 15.73
N ALA A 318 16.14 -18.18 15.13
CA ALA A 318 17.44 -18.38 15.75
C ALA A 318 17.82 -17.31 16.78
N ARG A 319 17.39 -16.05 16.55
CA ARG A 319 17.79 -14.89 17.36
C ARG A 319 16.59 -14.02 17.79
N PRO A 320 15.59 -14.60 18.47
CA PRO A 320 14.44 -13.84 18.98
C PRO A 320 14.86 -12.79 20.04
N ASP A 321 16.03 -12.97 20.66
CA ASP A 321 16.60 -12.02 21.59
C ASP A 321 17.05 -10.71 20.90
N VAL A 322 17.66 -10.81 19.72
CA VAL A 322 18.08 -9.64 18.92
C VAL A 322 16.83 -8.88 18.41
N ALA A 323 15.83 -9.58 17.89
CA ALA A 323 14.57 -8.96 17.45
C ALA A 323 13.88 -8.20 18.60
N ARG A 324 13.83 -8.79 19.81
CA ARG A 324 13.25 -8.14 21.00
C ARG A 324 14.09 -6.91 21.43
N LYS A 325 15.42 -7.01 21.44
CA LYS A 325 16.27 -5.86 21.77
C LYS A 325 16.10 -4.72 20.76
N LEU A 326 16.03 -5.04 19.46
CA LEU A 326 15.80 -4.03 18.42
C LEU A 326 14.44 -3.34 18.60
N ALA A 327 13.38 -4.09 18.86
CA ALA A 327 12.06 -3.52 19.12
C ALA A 327 12.02 -2.68 20.41
N ASP A 328 12.67 -3.11 21.49
CA ASP A 328 12.78 -2.33 22.73
C ASP A 328 13.58 -1.03 22.53
N VAL A 329 14.68 -1.10 21.77
CA VAL A 329 15.44 0.09 21.35
C VAL A 329 14.56 1.01 20.51
N TRP A 330 13.79 0.48 19.55
CA TRP A 330 12.85 1.26 18.76
C TRP A 330 11.88 2.04 19.65
N PHE A 331 11.15 1.37 20.55
CA PHE A 331 10.14 2.03 21.39
C PHE A 331 10.74 3.07 22.34
N LYS A 332 11.92 2.82 22.88
CA LYS A 332 12.66 3.80 23.70
C LYS A 332 13.15 4.98 22.88
N SER A 333 13.55 4.74 21.64
CA SER A 333 13.97 5.79 20.70
C SER A 333 12.81 6.69 20.32
N VAL A 334 11.64 6.12 20.05
CA VAL A 334 10.39 6.86 19.81
C VAL A 334 10.06 7.73 21.00
N ALA A 335 10.05 7.17 22.22
CA ALA A 335 9.76 7.94 23.44
C ALA A 335 10.74 9.10 23.64
N ALA A 336 12.02 8.90 23.39
CA ALA A 336 13.04 9.93 23.50
C ALA A 336 12.93 10.99 22.40
N ALA A 337 12.64 10.61 21.18
CA ALA A 337 12.47 11.51 20.04
C ALA A 337 11.22 12.38 20.19
N GLU A 338 10.11 11.81 20.68
CA GLU A 338 8.88 12.56 20.97
C GLU A 338 9.04 13.52 22.15
N ALA A 339 9.80 13.16 23.17
CA ALA A 339 10.09 14.02 24.30
C ALA A 339 10.95 15.23 23.94
N ASP A 340 11.82 15.12 22.93
CA ASP A 340 12.71 16.20 22.47
C ASP A 340 12.86 16.16 20.94
N ARG A 341 11.79 16.52 20.23
CA ARG A 341 11.76 16.60 18.76
C ARG A 341 12.84 17.53 18.17
N PRO A 342 13.15 18.69 18.77
CA PRO A 342 14.28 19.50 18.30
C PRO A 342 15.62 18.79 18.30
N ARG A 343 15.93 18.02 19.35
CA ARG A 343 17.14 17.19 19.40
C ARG A 343 17.10 16.06 18.38
N ALA A 344 15.95 15.38 18.26
CA ALA A 344 15.76 14.33 17.26
C ALA A 344 16.02 14.86 15.85
N ALA A 345 15.46 16.02 15.50
CA ALA A 345 15.66 16.67 14.20
C ALA A 345 17.15 16.98 13.95
N ARG A 346 17.92 17.43 14.96
CA ARG A 346 19.35 17.66 14.81
C ARG A 346 20.11 16.36 14.49
N VAL A 347 19.87 15.31 15.28
CA VAL A 347 20.54 14.00 15.05
C VAL A 347 20.24 13.49 13.64
N ILE A 348 18.99 13.61 13.20
CA ILE A 348 18.55 13.19 11.86
C ILE A 348 19.23 14.04 10.78
N THR A 349 19.17 15.37 10.90
CA THR A 349 19.80 16.28 9.92
C THR A 349 21.31 16.02 9.80
N ASP A 350 21.99 15.79 10.92
CA ASP A 350 23.43 15.56 10.90
C ASP A 350 23.82 14.19 10.32
N SER A 351 22.94 13.19 10.45
CA SER A 351 23.22 11.79 10.08
C SER A 351 22.72 11.40 8.69
N CYS A 352 21.67 12.06 8.16
CA CYS A 352 21.01 11.67 6.93
C CYS A 352 21.29 12.69 5.82
N SER A 353 21.91 12.25 4.72
CA SER A 353 22.41 13.14 3.66
C SER A 353 21.30 13.98 3.04
N ARG A 354 20.14 13.40 2.68
CA ARG A 354 19.03 14.15 2.09
C ARG A 354 18.48 15.21 3.02
N PHE A 355 18.35 14.90 4.31
CA PHE A 355 17.88 15.86 5.31
C PHE A 355 18.88 16.99 5.52
N LYS A 356 20.17 16.69 5.47
CA LYS A 356 21.23 17.68 5.59
C LYS A 356 21.33 18.59 4.36
N GLU A 357 21.31 18.01 3.17
CA GLU A 357 21.64 18.70 1.91
C GLU A 357 20.41 19.38 1.27
N GLU A 358 19.23 18.75 1.34
CA GLU A 358 18.03 19.21 0.64
C GLU A 358 17.05 19.96 1.56
N LEU A 359 16.88 19.53 2.84
CA LEU A 359 15.89 20.13 3.74
C LEU A 359 16.50 21.15 4.72
N GLY A 360 17.60 20.81 5.38
CA GLY A 360 18.11 21.53 6.54
C GLY A 360 17.25 21.32 7.79
N TYR A 361 17.70 21.85 8.91
CA TYR A 361 17.13 21.58 10.25
C TYR A 361 15.63 21.95 10.38
N GLU A 362 15.23 23.15 9.94
CA GLU A 362 13.85 23.64 10.14
C GLU A 362 12.82 22.79 9.37
N LYS A 363 13.10 22.46 8.12
CA LYS A 363 12.22 21.59 7.34
C LYS A 363 12.24 20.15 7.86
N THR A 364 13.39 19.66 8.36
CA THR A 364 13.49 18.35 9.02
C THR A 364 12.57 18.29 10.24
N LEU A 365 12.61 19.30 11.10
CA LEU A 365 11.74 19.37 12.28
C LEU A 365 10.25 19.31 11.88
N GLY A 366 9.87 20.03 10.82
CA GLY A 366 8.52 19.99 10.27
C GLY A 366 8.14 18.61 9.72
N ALA A 367 9.08 17.97 8.99
CA ALA A 367 8.86 16.67 8.34
C ALA A 367 8.58 15.54 9.36
N LEU A 368 9.10 15.63 10.58
CA LEU A 368 8.83 14.65 11.64
C LEU A 368 7.34 14.57 12.05
N SER A 369 6.52 15.55 11.67
CA SER A 369 5.07 15.50 11.92
C SER A 369 4.28 14.71 10.91
N TRP A 370 4.88 14.33 9.77
CA TRP A 370 4.22 13.63 8.67
C TRP A 370 4.23 12.11 8.80
N ALA A 371 4.93 11.58 9.82
CA ALA A 371 4.92 10.18 10.19
C ALA A 371 4.52 10.03 11.67
N LYS A 372 3.76 9.00 11.97
CA LYS A 372 3.44 8.59 13.34
C LYS A 372 4.32 7.42 13.72
N TRP A 373 5.38 7.66 14.46
CA TRP A 373 6.17 6.60 15.06
C TRP A 373 5.33 5.72 15.99
N THR A 374 5.47 4.41 15.85
CA THR A 374 4.64 3.48 16.59
C THR A 374 5.26 3.08 17.93
N THR A 375 4.38 2.92 18.90
CA THR A 375 4.67 2.42 20.25
C THR A 375 4.40 0.92 20.35
N LEU A 376 4.71 0.34 21.50
CA LEU A 376 4.32 -1.05 21.81
C LEU A 376 2.78 -1.24 21.75
N ALA A 377 2.02 -0.25 22.24
CA ALA A 377 0.55 -0.31 22.18
C ALA A 377 0.01 -0.31 20.75
N ASP A 378 0.67 0.44 19.85
CA ASP A 378 0.33 0.42 18.42
C ASP A 378 0.62 -0.96 17.81
N ASN A 379 1.77 -1.57 18.12
CA ASN A 379 2.14 -2.92 17.66
C ASN A 379 1.19 -4.01 18.19
N VAL A 380 0.72 -3.89 19.44
CA VAL A 380 -0.28 -4.81 20.02
C VAL A 380 -1.55 -4.83 19.18
N ARG A 381 -2.06 -3.67 18.78
CA ARG A 381 -3.24 -3.55 17.89
C ARG A 381 -2.93 -3.95 16.46
N PHE A 382 -1.78 -3.54 15.95
CA PHE A 382 -1.37 -3.82 14.57
C PHE A 382 -1.33 -5.32 14.28
N PHE A 383 -0.86 -6.11 15.24
CA PHE A 383 -0.82 -7.56 15.15
C PHE A 383 -2.06 -8.27 15.76
N GLY A 384 -3.02 -7.53 16.30
CA GLY A 384 -4.26 -8.08 16.86
C GLY A 384 -4.09 -8.84 18.18
N LEU A 385 -3.08 -8.47 18.98
CA LEU A 385 -2.78 -9.14 20.26
C LEU A 385 -3.82 -8.85 21.34
N ASP A 386 -4.54 -7.74 21.22
CA ASP A 386 -5.64 -7.32 22.10
C ASP A 386 -6.99 -7.98 21.75
N GLY A 387 -7.01 -8.88 20.77
CA GLY A 387 -8.21 -9.54 20.26
C GLY A 387 -8.93 -8.77 19.15
N SER A 388 -8.43 -7.62 18.73
CA SER A 388 -8.92 -6.93 17.54
C SER A 388 -8.49 -7.65 16.25
N ALA A 389 -9.15 -7.32 15.12
CA ALA A 389 -8.66 -7.75 13.82
C ALA A 389 -7.30 -7.06 13.54
N PRO A 390 -6.27 -7.81 13.09
CA PRO A 390 -4.96 -7.23 12.80
C PRO A 390 -5.04 -6.14 11.72
N ALA A 391 -4.52 -4.95 12.03
CA ALA A 391 -4.44 -3.88 11.03
C ALA A 391 -3.49 -4.25 9.89
N PHE A 392 -2.46 -5.05 10.15
CA PHE A 392 -1.60 -5.64 9.12
C PHE A 392 -2.41 -6.36 8.03
N ASP A 393 -3.31 -7.26 8.43
CA ASP A 393 -4.12 -8.05 7.50
C ASP A 393 -5.04 -7.16 6.66
N ARG A 394 -5.58 -6.08 7.25
CA ARG A 394 -6.42 -5.09 6.55
C ARG A 394 -5.63 -4.34 5.49
N VAL A 395 -4.46 -3.79 5.84
CA VAL A 395 -3.61 -3.02 4.90
C VAL A 395 -3.14 -3.91 3.76
N TYR A 396 -2.67 -5.13 4.07
CA TYR A 396 -2.24 -6.09 3.06
C TYR A 396 -3.36 -6.44 2.07
N ASN A 397 -4.55 -6.80 2.57
CA ASN A 397 -5.68 -7.16 1.73
C ASN A 397 -6.21 -5.97 0.90
N GLN A 398 -6.15 -4.75 1.44
CA GLN A 398 -6.48 -3.54 0.70
C GLN A 398 -5.53 -3.36 -0.50
N ALA A 399 -4.24 -3.47 -0.27
CA ALA A 399 -3.22 -3.36 -1.32
C ALA A 399 -3.35 -4.49 -2.35
N ASP A 400 -3.51 -5.75 -1.92
CA ASP A 400 -3.73 -6.88 -2.82
C ASP A 400 -4.93 -6.64 -3.74
N SER A 401 -6.02 -6.04 -3.23
CA SER A 401 -7.20 -5.68 -4.02
C SER A 401 -6.95 -4.57 -5.04
N ILE A 402 -5.98 -3.69 -4.80
CA ILE A 402 -5.54 -2.66 -5.74
C ILE A 402 -4.70 -3.30 -6.84
N TRP A 403 -3.67 -4.04 -6.46
CA TRP A 403 -2.63 -4.53 -7.36
C TRP A 403 -3.12 -5.61 -8.33
N ILE A 404 -4.16 -6.37 -7.98
CA ILE A 404 -4.79 -7.34 -8.91
C ILE A 404 -5.28 -6.67 -10.21
N ASN A 405 -5.53 -5.37 -10.21
CA ASN A 405 -5.97 -4.63 -11.38
C ASN A 405 -4.82 -4.16 -12.28
N TYR A 406 -3.58 -4.45 -11.89
CA TYR A 406 -2.38 -4.10 -12.63
C TYR A 406 -1.73 -5.34 -13.23
N PRO A 407 -1.81 -5.53 -14.57
CA PRO A 407 -1.18 -6.69 -15.24
C PRO A 407 0.32 -6.80 -14.98
N GLN A 408 0.98 -5.64 -14.75
CA GLN A 408 2.41 -5.57 -14.48
C GLN A 408 2.79 -6.04 -13.07
N ALA A 409 1.82 -6.20 -12.18
CA ALA A 409 2.08 -6.64 -10.80
C ALA A 409 2.54 -8.11 -10.71
N GLU A 410 2.34 -8.92 -11.76
CA GLU A 410 2.77 -10.33 -11.87
C GLU A 410 2.56 -11.14 -10.57
N ILE A 411 1.40 -10.91 -9.90
CA ILE A 411 1.08 -11.55 -8.62
C ILE A 411 0.73 -13.03 -8.90
N GLU A 412 1.74 -13.88 -9.07
CA GLU A 412 1.55 -15.31 -9.29
C GLU A 412 1.16 -16.06 -8.01
N ASN A 413 1.61 -15.57 -6.85
CA ASN A 413 1.40 -16.24 -5.56
C ASN A 413 0.82 -15.28 -4.53
N ARG A 414 -0.43 -15.53 -4.13
CA ARG A 414 -1.08 -14.81 -3.04
C ARG A 414 -0.82 -15.51 -1.71
N PHE A 415 -0.27 -14.78 -0.78
CA PHE A 415 -0.03 -15.28 0.56
C PHE A 415 -1.14 -14.81 1.51
N PRO A 416 -1.67 -15.70 2.35
CA PRO A 416 -2.50 -15.25 3.47
C PRO A 416 -1.68 -14.30 4.35
N PRO A 417 -2.16 -13.09 4.68
CA PRO A 417 -1.39 -12.11 5.45
C PRO A 417 -0.88 -12.65 6.80
N ALA A 418 -1.64 -13.54 7.44
CA ALA A 418 -1.21 -14.21 8.66
C ALA A 418 0.10 -15.01 8.51
N THR A 419 0.48 -15.41 7.28
CA THR A 419 1.74 -16.11 7.03
C THR A 419 2.92 -15.16 6.81
N LEU A 420 2.68 -13.87 6.73
CA LEU A 420 3.68 -12.84 6.46
C LEU A 420 4.04 -11.99 7.69
N ARG A 421 3.32 -12.15 8.79
CA ARG A 421 3.59 -11.44 10.03
C ARG A 421 4.07 -12.37 11.13
N ASP A 422 4.84 -11.83 12.08
CA ASP A 422 5.34 -12.51 13.27
C ASP A 422 5.11 -11.64 14.50
N ASP A 423 4.14 -11.99 15.30
CA ASP A 423 3.74 -11.22 16.48
C ASP A 423 4.53 -11.56 17.76
N ARG A 424 5.42 -12.56 17.72
CA ARG A 424 6.14 -13.09 18.91
C ARG A 424 6.94 -12.01 19.63
N THR A 425 7.56 -11.10 18.89
CA THR A 425 8.36 -10.01 19.46
C THR A 425 7.47 -9.02 20.22
N ALA A 426 6.41 -8.52 19.59
CA ALA A 426 5.46 -7.59 20.22
C ALA A 426 4.76 -8.24 21.41
N ARG A 427 4.35 -9.50 21.28
CA ARG A 427 3.73 -10.30 22.34
C ARG A 427 4.62 -10.42 23.58
N ALA A 428 5.88 -10.79 23.38
CA ALA A 428 6.82 -10.97 24.48
C ALA A 428 7.08 -9.66 25.23
N LEU A 429 7.20 -8.53 24.52
CA LEU A 429 7.37 -7.21 25.15
C LEU A 429 6.10 -6.75 25.86
N TRP A 430 4.93 -7.01 25.28
CA TRP A 430 3.64 -6.68 25.89
C TRP A 430 3.39 -7.48 27.18
N GLU A 431 3.72 -8.77 27.18
CA GLU A 431 3.64 -9.64 28.35
C GLU A 431 4.60 -9.19 29.45
N ALA A 432 5.86 -8.86 29.10
CA ALA A 432 6.84 -8.32 30.02
C ALA A 432 6.42 -6.99 30.66
N ALA A 433 5.65 -6.18 29.91
CA ALA A 433 5.08 -4.93 30.40
C ALA A 433 3.78 -5.11 31.23
N GLY A 434 3.32 -6.35 31.47
CA GLY A 434 2.09 -6.63 32.22
C GLY A 434 0.81 -6.46 31.41
N LYS A 435 0.87 -6.56 30.10
CA LYS A 435 -0.25 -6.46 29.16
C LYS A 435 -1.10 -5.18 29.33
N PRO A 436 -0.49 -3.98 29.26
CA PRO A 436 -1.25 -2.74 29.35
C PRO A 436 -2.30 -2.66 28.24
N ALA A 437 -3.45 -2.03 28.53
CA ALA A 437 -4.49 -1.82 27.55
C ALA A 437 -3.96 -0.98 26.38
N ALA A 438 -4.18 -1.45 25.16
CA ALA A 438 -3.81 -0.77 23.92
C ALA A 438 -5.01 -0.01 23.36
N ALA A 439 -5.41 1.09 24.01
CA ALA A 439 -6.51 1.91 23.52
C ALA A 439 -6.16 2.50 22.12
N PRO A 440 -7.10 2.49 21.15
CA PRO A 440 -6.88 3.14 19.88
C PRO A 440 -6.72 4.65 20.09
N GLU A 441 -5.79 5.25 19.33
CA GLU A 441 -5.67 6.70 19.27
C GLU A 441 -6.96 7.28 18.65
N ASP A 442 -7.53 8.30 19.30
CA ASP A 442 -8.65 9.04 18.73
C ASP A 442 -8.08 10.09 17.75
N LEU A 443 -8.13 9.75 16.47
CA LEU A 443 -7.70 10.65 15.39
C LEU A 443 -8.77 11.65 14.98
N TYR A 444 -9.97 11.50 15.50
CA TYR A 444 -11.08 12.34 15.16
C TYR A 444 -11.09 13.64 15.97
N ASN A 445 -11.07 14.78 15.27
CA ASN A 445 -11.25 16.09 15.90
C ASN A 445 -12.73 16.52 15.82
N PRO A 446 -13.49 16.52 16.94
CA PRO A 446 -14.92 16.85 16.93
C PRO A 446 -15.22 18.32 16.58
N LYS A 447 -14.19 19.19 16.53
CA LYS A 447 -14.35 20.60 16.13
C LYS A 447 -14.50 20.77 14.61
N VAL A 448 -14.27 19.71 13.85
CA VAL A 448 -14.44 19.72 12.40
C VAL A 448 -15.91 19.83 12.04
N ALA A 449 -16.27 20.91 11.35
CA ALA A 449 -17.64 21.12 10.93
C ALA A 449 -18.03 20.14 9.82
N TYR A 450 -19.10 19.36 10.00
CA TYR A 450 -19.75 18.52 8.98
C TYR A 450 -20.22 19.30 7.71
N ARG A 451 -19.91 20.60 7.65
CA ARG A 451 -20.31 21.53 6.58
C ARG A 451 -19.23 21.71 5.51
N GLY A 452 -18.05 21.15 5.72
CA GLY A 452 -16.95 21.20 4.75
C GLY A 452 -17.31 20.55 3.42
N GLU A 453 -16.51 20.85 2.40
CA GLU A 453 -16.57 20.14 1.12
C GLU A 453 -16.09 18.71 1.30
N ALA A 454 -16.70 17.79 0.54
CA ALA A 454 -16.27 16.41 0.53
C ALA A 454 -14.93 16.31 -0.22
N LEU A 455 -13.95 15.70 0.43
CA LEU A 455 -12.68 15.37 -0.24
C LEU A 455 -12.90 14.28 -1.29
N PHE A 456 -13.66 13.25 -0.91
CA PHE A 456 -14.12 12.22 -1.84
C PHE A 456 -15.51 11.71 -1.44
N THR A 457 -16.18 11.07 -2.38
CA THR A 457 -17.55 10.58 -2.25
C THR A 457 -17.63 9.17 -2.78
N LYS A 458 -18.13 8.26 -1.96
CA LYS A 458 -18.44 6.88 -2.39
C LYS A 458 -19.94 6.75 -2.62
N PRO A 459 -20.41 6.70 -3.87
CA PRO A 459 -21.82 6.44 -4.14
C PRO A 459 -22.16 4.98 -3.88
N LEU A 460 -23.27 4.72 -3.20
CA LEU A 460 -23.79 3.39 -2.93
C LEU A 460 -25.16 3.21 -3.57
N SER A 461 -25.30 2.23 -4.42
CA SER A 461 -26.59 1.80 -4.94
C SER A 461 -27.25 0.82 -3.96
N ILE A 462 -27.77 1.32 -2.83
CA ILE A 462 -28.46 0.49 -1.84
C ILE A 462 -29.93 0.31 -2.26
N ASN A 463 -30.32 -0.92 -2.50
CA ASN A 463 -31.69 -1.27 -2.82
C ASN A 463 -32.54 -1.33 -1.54
N PHE A 464 -33.27 -0.27 -1.27
CA PHE A 464 -34.34 -0.26 -0.27
C PHE A 464 -35.66 -0.72 -0.91
N ALA A 465 -36.49 -1.44 -0.18
CA ALA A 465 -37.86 -1.72 -0.61
C ALA A 465 -38.62 -0.41 -0.79
N MET A 466 -39.67 -0.42 -1.64
CA MET A 466 -40.48 0.75 -1.93
C MET A 466 -41.05 1.36 -0.64
N GLY A 467 -40.84 2.66 -0.44
CA GLY A 467 -41.27 3.38 0.77
C GLY A 467 -40.54 3.00 2.05
N SER A 468 -39.55 2.10 2.00
CA SER A 468 -38.83 1.60 3.17
C SER A 468 -37.44 2.26 3.32
N ALA A 469 -36.99 2.33 4.58
CA ALA A 469 -35.63 2.68 4.96
C ALA A 469 -34.93 1.54 5.73
N LEU A 470 -35.48 0.32 5.72
CA LEU A 470 -34.87 -0.84 6.37
C LEU A 470 -33.71 -1.37 5.52
N LEU A 471 -32.55 -1.56 6.17
CA LEU A 471 -31.39 -2.19 5.55
C LEU A 471 -31.58 -3.71 5.51
N GLY A 472 -31.65 -4.27 4.31
CA GLY A 472 -31.64 -5.73 4.14
C GLY A 472 -30.21 -6.31 4.21
N PRO A 473 -30.07 -7.64 4.30
CA PRO A 473 -28.77 -8.32 4.41
C PRO A 473 -27.79 -7.96 3.28
N SER A 474 -28.27 -7.83 2.04
CA SER A 474 -27.43 -7.42 0.89
C SER A 474 -26.88 -5.99 1.02
N ALA A 475 -27.70 -5.07 1.53
CA ALA A 475 -27.29 -3.69 1.79
C ALA A 475 -26.23 -3.64 2.90
N MET A 476 -26.44 -4.39 3.99
CA MET A 476 -25.44 -4.52 5.08
C MET A 476 -24.14 -5.13 4.58
N ALA A 477 -24.19 -6.17 3.75
CA ALA A 477 -23.01 -6.78 3.15
C ALA A 477 -22.26 -5.79 2.25
N MET A 478 -22.95 -4.96 1.47
CA MET A 478 -22.37 -3.91 0.63
C MET A 478 -21.68 -2.85 1.50
N ILE A 479 -22.33 -2.36 2.55
CA ILE A 479 -21.75 -1.36 3.47
C ILE A 479 -20.48 -1.92 4.14
N ASN A 480 -20.51 -3.18 4.59
CA ASN A 480 -19.37 -3.83 5.21
C ASN A 480 -18.18 -3.99 4.24
N ARG A 481 -18.45 -4.27 2.97
CA ARG A 481 -17.41 -4.45 1.96
C ARG A 481 -16.86 -3.11 1.44
N GLU A 482 -17.73 -2.14 1.18
CA GLU A 482 -17.37 -0.92 0.45
C GLU A 482 -17.04 0.27 1.37
N ILE A 483 -17.65 0.35 2.56
CA ILE A 483 -17.58 1.54 3.42
C ILE A 483 -16.76 1.30 4.69
N VAL A 484 -17.01 0.18 5.39
CA VAL A 484 -16.33 -0.05 6.68
C VAL A 484 -14.80 0.00 6.56
N PRO A 485 -14.15 -0.65 5.55
CA PRO A 485 -12.69 -0.54 5.40
C PRO A 485 -12.21 0.89 5.17
N GLN A 486 -12.98 1.70 4.42
CA GLN A 486 -12.61 3.10 4.16
C GLN A 486 -12.71 3.97 5.42
N LEU A 487 -13.67 3.68 6.30
CA LEU A 487 -13.82 4.39 7.59
C LEU A 487 -12.69 4.06 8.56
N GLU A 488 -12.14 2.86 8.49
CA GLU A 488 -10.98 2.44 9.27
C GLU A 488 -9.70 3.13 8.78
N ILE A 489 -9.55 3.28 7.45
CA ILE A 489 -8.43 3.99 6.84
C ILE A 489 -8.51 5.49 7.12
N ALA A 490 -9.69 6.08 6.95
CA ALA A 490 -9.92 7.53 7.09
C ALA A 490 -10.41 7.91 8.52
N ARG A 491 -9.77 7.42 9.57
CA ARG A 491 -10.23 7.57 10.98
C ARG A 491 -10.36 9.02 11.44
N GLY A 492 -9.56 9.93 10.91
CA GLY A 492 -9.60 11.35 11.24
C GLY A 492 -10.71 12.15 10.55
N MET A 493 -11.42 11.59 9.58
CA MET A 493 -12.42 12.31 8.77
C MET A 493 -13.82 12.26 9.37
N SER A 494 -14.59 13.32 9.12
CA SER A 494 -16.04 13.34 9.31
C SER A 494 -16.74 12.69 8.13
N ILE A 495 -17.85 12.02 8.38
CA ILE A 495 -18.60 11.28 7.39
C ILE A 495 -20.02 11.80 7.30
N ARG A 496 -20.43 12.23 6.10
CA ARG A 496 -21.81 12.60 5.82
C ARG A 496 -22.44 11.59 4.88
N VAL A 497 -23.52 10.97 5.34
CA VAL A 497 -24.32 10.05 4.54
C VAL A 497 -25.50 10.83 3.94
N GLU A 498 -25.56 10.95 2.61
CA GLU A 498 -26.60 11.68 1.90
C GLU A 498 -27.52 10.71 1.15
N GLY A 499 -28.79 10.66 1.55
CA GLY A 499 -29.83 9.90 0.85
C GLY A 499 -30.46 10.73 -0.27
N ASN A 500 -30.62 10.11 -1.44
CA ASN A 500 -31.23 10.73 -2.63
C ASN A 500 -32.37 9.86 -3.16
N THR A 501 -33.39 10.48 -3.78
CA THR A 501 -34.50 9.83 -4.48
C THR A 501 -34.50 10.27 -5.95
N ASP A 502 -35.26 9.57 -6.76
CA ASP A 502 -35.74 10.13 -8.01
C ASP A 502 -36.85 11.18 -7.73
N ASP A 503 -37.42 11.77 -8.78
CA ASP A 503 -38.48 12.78 -8.70
C ASP A 503 -39.90 12.20 -8.66
N THR A 504 -40.04 10.87 -8.58
CA THR A 504 -41.33 10.21 -8.54
C THR A 504 -42.02 10.43 -7.19
N GLY A 505 -43.25 10.92 -7.20
CA GLY A 505 -44.08 11.10 -6.02
C GLY A 505 -43.99 12.49 -5.38
N ASP A 506 -44.47 12.60 -4.14
CA ASP A 506 -44.47 13.87 -3.39
C ASP A 506 -43.09 14.26 -2.91
N PRO A 507 -42.60 15.49 -3.19
CA PRO A 507 -41.29 15.95 -2.77
C PRO A 507 -41.07 15.94 -1.25
N ALA A 508 -42.08 16.22 -0.44
CA ALA A 508 -41.97 16.20 1.01
C ALA A 508 -41.82 14.78 1.55
N VAL A 509 -42.53 13.81 0.94
CA VAL A 509 -42.38 12.39 1.24
C VAL A 509 -40.96 11.92 0.85
N ASN A 510 -40.45 12.32 -0.30
CA ASN A 510 -39.10 12.00 -0.77
C ASN A 510 -38.04 12.58 0.14
N GLN A 511 -38.22 13.80 0.64
CA GLN A 511 -37.33 14.41 1.61
C GLN A 511 -37.23 13.60 2.92
N VAL A 512 -38.38 13.20 3.47
CA VAL A 512 -38.43 12.38 4.70
C VAL A 512 -37.87 10.98 4.46
N LEU A 513 -38.18 10.35 3.34
CA LEU A 513 -37.72 9.00 3.01
C LEU A 513 -36.18 8.98 2.85
N SER A 514 -35.64 9.94 2.11
CA SER A 514 -34.18 10.04 1.92
C SER A 514 -33.42 10.28 3.24
N GLN A 515 -33.98 11.11 4.13
CA GLN A 515 -33.42 11.33 5.47
C GLN A 515 -33.44 10.05 6.33
N ARG A 516 -34.54 9.30 6.30
CA ARG A 516 -34.64 8.01 7.04
C ARG A 516 -33.66 6.96 6.49
N ARG A 517 -33.45 6.89 5.18
CA ARG A 517 -32.49 5.99 4.55
C ARG A 517 -31.04 6.32 4.93
N ALA A 518 -30.67 7.59 4.90
CA ALA A 518 -29.36 8.05 5.36
C ALA A 518 -29.15 7.73 6.85
N GLN A 519 -30.18 7.97 7.68
CA GLN A 519 -30.11 7.68 9.12
C GLN A 519 -29.93 6.19 9.41
N ALA A 520 -30.62 5.32 8.68
CA ALA A 520 -30.49 3.86 8.86
C ALA A 520 -29.06 3.38 8.60
N ILE A 521 -28.36 3.97 7.62
CA ILE A 521 -26.95 3.66 7.35
C ILE A 521 -26.06 4.19 8.48
N VAL A 522 -26.27 5.43 8.95
CA VAL A 522 -25.53 5.97 10.10
C VAL A 522 -25.71 5.10 11.33
N ASP A 523 -26.94 4.69 11.65
CA ASP A 523 -27.23 3.83 12.81
C ASP A 523 -26.54 2.47 12.69
N TYR A 524 -26.50 1.91 11.48
CA TYR A 524 -25.76 0.67 11.21
C TYR A 524 -24.26 0.84 11.39
N LEU A 525 -23.66 1.93 10.90
CA LEU A 525 -22.24 2.22 11.08
C LEU A 525 -21.88 2.41 12.57
N VAL A 526 -22.75 3.06 13.35
CA VAL A 526 -22.58 3.17 14.81
C VAL A 526 -22.58 1.79 15.47
N GLN A 527 -23.49 0.90 15.07
CA GLN A 527 -23.51 -0.50 15.56
C GLN A 527 -22.23 -1.27 15.19
N ARG A 528 -21.56 -0.87 14.10
CA ARG A 528 -20.26 -1.43 13.69
C ARG A 528 -19.06 -0.81 14.39
N GLY A 529 -19.29 0.09 15.38
CA GLY A 529 -18.24 0.69 16.20
C GLY A 529 -17.71 2.03 15.69
N VAL A 530 -18.31 2.61 14.62
CA VAL A 530 -17.92 3.95 14.16
C VAL A 530 -18.44 4.99 15.16
N PRO A 531 -17.58 5.88 15.71
CA PRO A 531 -18.02 6.91 16.66
C PRO A 531 -19.13 7.78 16.09
N LYS A 532 -20.23 7.92 16.83
CA LYS A 532 -21.42 8.68 16.38
C LYS A 532 -21.10 10.14 16.04
N ASN A 533 -20.16 10.75 16.74
CA ASN A 533 -19.73 12.14 16.51
C ASN A 533 -19.03 12.35 15.16
N ARG A 534 -18.57 11.28 14.50
CA ARG A 534 -18.02 11.33 13.13
C ARG A 534 -19.09 11.30 12.04
N LEU A 535 -20.33 10.97 12.37
CA LEU A 535 -21.36 10.60 11.40
C LEU A 535 -22.50 11.60 11.41
N VAL A 536 -22.98 12.01 10.23
CA VAL A 536 -24.20 12.78 10.06
C VAL A 536 -25.02 12.24 8.89
N ALA A 537 -26.33 12.15 9.08
CA ALA A 537 -27.29 11.79 8.03
C ALA A 537 -27.92 13.04 7.43
N ARG A 538 -28.08 13.07 6.10
CA ARG A 538 -28.78 14.12 5.38
C ARG A 538 -29.67 13.52 4.28
N GLY A 539 -30.92 13.88 4.26
CA GLY A 539 -31.82 13.63 3.13
C GLY A 539 -31.77 14.79 2.16
N ASN A 540 -31.69 14.51 0.88
CA ASN A 540 -31.75 15.50 -0.20
C ASN A 540 -33.06 15.42 -0.99
N GLY A 541 -33.90 14.40 -0.73
CA GLY A 541 -35.04 14.13 -1.62
C GLY A 541 -34.58 13.95 -3.07
N SER A 542 -35.25 14.56 -4.01
CA SER A 542 -34.94 14.59 -5.44
C SER A 542 -34.06 15.80 -5.85
N ALA A 543 -33.56 16.59 -4.90
CA ALA A 543 -32.90 17.86 -5.20
C ALA A 543 -31.48 17.73 -5.80
N LYS A 544 -30.88 16.53 -5.77
CA LYS A 544 -29.52 16.27 -6.28
C LYS A 544 -29.51 15.13 -7.33
N PRO A 545 -30.15 15.29 -8.50
CA PRO A 545 -30.09 14.27 -9.54
C PRO A 545 -28.67 14.17 -10.13
N VAL A 546 -28.25 12.95 -10.47
CA VAL A 546 -27.00 12.65 -11.18
C VAL A 546 -27.26 12.17 -12.62
N ALA A 547 -28.52 11.91 -12.94
CA ALA A 547 -28.97 11.52 -14.25
C ALA A 547 -30.38 12.12 -14.51
N PRO A 548 -30.82 12.23 -15.78
CA PRO A 548 -32.17 12.64 -16.11
C PRO A 548 -33.25 11.73 -15.49
N ASN A 549 -34.32 12.29 -14.95
CA ASN A 549 -35.40 11.53 -14.33
C ASN A 549 -36.46 11.02 -15.35
N ASP A 550 -36.37 11.40 -16.61
CA ASP A 550 -37.26 10.99 -17.69
C ASP A 550 -37.08 9.51 -18.09
N THR A 551 -35.91 8.91 -17.82
CA THR A 551 -35.65 7.50 -18.10
C THR A 551 -35.71 6.63 -16.83
N ALA A 552 -36.02 5.34 -16.98
CA ALA A 552 -36.03 4.39 -15.87
C ALA A 552 -34.61 4.21 -15.30
N GLU A 553 -33.60 4.19 -16.16
CA GLU A 553 -32.18 4.07 -15.83
C GLU A 553 -31.72 5.29 -15.05
N GLY A 554 -32.03 6.51 -15.50
CA GLY A 554 -31.68 7.75 -14.82
C GLY A 554 -32.33 7.85 -13.44
N ARG A 555 -33.61 7.48 -13.30
CA ARG A 555 -34.26 7.39 -11.99
C ARG A 555 -33.58 6.36 -11.08
N ALA A 556 -33.17 5.21 -11.62
CA ALA A 556 -32.43 4.21 -10.85
C ALA A 556 -31.09 4.76 -10.33
N MET A 557 -30.38 5.53 -11.13
CA MET A 557 -29.13 6.21 -10.73
C MET A 557 -29.36 7.28 -9.65
N ASN A 558 -30.51 7.97 -9.71
CA ASN A 558 -30.87 9.00 -8.73
C ASN A 558 -31.28 8.39 -7.37
N ARG A 559 -31.81 7.17 -7.32
CA ARG A 559 -32.12 6.43 -6.08
C ARG A 559 -30.84 5.85 -5.47
N ARG A 560 -29.99 6.71 -4.90
CA ARG A 560 -28.68 6.34 -4.35
C ARG A 560 -28.47 6.92 -2.96
N THR A 561 -27.45 6.41 -2.29
CA THR A 561 -26.90 7.03 -1.08
C THR A 561 -25.44 7.35 -1.33
N ASP A 562 -25.05 8.59 -1.06
CA ASP A 562 -23.67 9.05 -1.15
C ASP A 562 -23.05 9.06 0.25
N VAL A 563 -21.86 8.46 0.40
CA VAL A 563 -21.06 8.55 1.62
C VAL A 563 -19.90 9.50 1.34
N LEU A 564 -19.93 10.66 1.98
CA LEU A 564 -19.01 11.76 1.77
C LEU A 564 -18.00 11.79 2.91
N PHE A 565 -16.73 11.78 2.56
CA PHE A 565 -15.61 11.93 3.47
C PHE A 565 -15.18 13.40 3.47
N ILE A 566 -15.27 14.04 4.63
CA ILE A 566 -15.09 15.49 4.79
C ILE A 566 -13.79 15.73 5.51
N ARG A 567 -12.90 16.50 4.85
CA ARG A 567 -11.62 16.91 5.44
C ARG A 567 -11.86 17.76 6.68
N GLY A 568 -11.08 17.51 7.74
CA GLY A 568 -10.96 18.40 8.85
C GLY A 568 -10.40 19.75 8.39
N SER A 569 -11.01 20.86 8.80
CA SER A 569 -10.32 22.13 8.72
C SER A 569 -9.22 22.16 9.78
N ALA A 570 -7.96 22.34 9.35
CA ALA A 570 -6.84 22.58 10.24
C ALA A 570 -7.08 23.84 11.11
#